data_a33e322876e4783c0d15a04acb3d535c
#
_entry.id   a33e322876e4783c0d15a04acb3d535c
#
_cell.length_a   1.000
_cell.length_b   1.000
_cell.length_c   1.000
_cell.angle_alpha   90.00
_cell.angle_beta   90.00
_cell.angle_gamma   90.00
#
_symmetry.space_group_name_H-M   'P 1'
#
loop_
_entity.id
_entity.type
_entity.pdbx_description
1 polymer ?
#
loop_
_entity_poly.entity_id
_entity_poly.type
_entity_poly.pdbx_seq_one_letter_code
_entity_poly.pdbx_strand_id
1 'polypeptide(L)'
;MNRNIITSSLIFISLGIVHAESFNNLAQALASPERVTSLSIKEFDPNMKHLPPKLGALINLKELEISCLENLEDIPVEIGQLKKLEKLIIDNGNACLMNVSIPASIGELTNLKVLRLFGALGPGEIGSSVKPLPATIAKLQNLEELDLGGNGLQTIPPEISNLKNLKKLELDYNDLHNIPSFIGELKNLRELSIRSNRVIKLPQSLSKLSGLRISMCNNYLKLKDQVELRRQFPSATFDFVNEYDDDAANEESPK
;
A
#
# COMPACT_ATOMS: atom_id res chain seq x y z
N MET A 1 -27.19 -2.27 72.30
CA MET A 1 -26.44 -1.18 71.73
C MET A 1 -25.77 -1.66 70.46
N ASN A 2 -26.46 -1.54 69.32
CA ASN A 2 -25.93 -1.96 68.04
C ASN A 2 -25.43 -0.67 67.29
N ARG A 3 -24.15 -0.62 67.06
CA ARG A 3 -23.56 0.42 66.17
C ARG A 3 -23.48 -0.14 64.75
N ASN A 4 -24.37 0.33 63.89
CA ASN A 4 -24.27 0.16 62.44
C ASN A 4 -23.10 0.98 61.94
N ILE A 5 -22.08 0.31 61.42
CA ILE A 5 -21.00 0.92 60.66
C ILE A 5 -21.45 0.90 59.18
N ILE A 6 -21.83 2.04 58.67
CA ILE A 6 -22.08 2.27 57.25
C ILE A 6 -20.71 2.41 56.60
N THR A 7 -20.23 1.37 55.94
CA THR A 7 -19.08 1.46 55.07
C THR A 7 -19.52 2.05 53.73
N SER A 8 -19.28 3.36 53.57
CA SER A 8 -19.39 4.02 52.27
C SER A 8 -18.30 3.50 51.36
N SER A 9 -18.67 2.62 50.40
CA SER A 9 -17.83 2.22 49.31
C SER A 9 -17.60 3.41 48.38
N LEU A 10 -16.47 4.08 48.53
CA LEU A 10 -15.96 4.99 47.54
C LEU A 10 -15.69 4.22 46.25
N ILE A 11 -16.58 4.34 45.27
CA ILE A 11 -16.34 3.91 43.92
C ILE A 11 -15.27 4.88 43.36
N PHE A 12 -14.00 4.49 43.43
CA PHE A 12 -12.97 5.10 42.60
C PHE A 12 -13.29 4.80 41.13
N ILE A 13 -13.97 5.73 40.47
CA ILE A 13 -13.93 5.77 39.00
C ILE A 13 -12.50 6.17 38.67
N SER A 14 -11.61 5.21 38.54
CA SER A 14 -10.37 5.41 37.85
C SER A 14 -10.73 5.81 36.43
N LEU A 15 -10.58 7.08 36.09
CA LEU A 15 -10.43 7.48 34.69
C LEU A 15 -9.22 6.70 34.18
N GLY A 16 -9.45 5.49 33.68
CA GLY A 16 -8.43 4.65 33.09
C GLY A 16 -7.88 5.41 31.90
N ILE A 17 -6.64 5.83 32.02
CA ILE A 17 -5.86 6.27 30.86
C ILE A 17 -5.87 5.05 29.93
N VAL A 18 -6.64 5.13 28.84
CA VAL A 18 -6.66 4.10 27.83
C VAL A 18 -5.31 4.15 27.14
N HIS A 19 -4.41 3.25 27.51
CA HIS A 19 -3.14 3.12 26.85
C HIS A 19 -3.38 2.58 25.44
N ALA A 20 -2.79 3.24 24.46
CA ALA A 20 -2.79 2.80 23.08
C ALA A 20 -1.98 1.49 22.98
N GLU A 21 -2.55 0.45 22.38
CA GLU A 21 -1.92 -0.87 22.32
C GLU A 21 -1.81 -1.37 20.87
N SER A 22 -0.73 -2.10 20.63
CA SER A 22 -0.50 -2.83 19.39
C SER A 22 -0.83 -4.30 19.59
N PHE A 23 -1.54 -4.88 18.63
CA PHE A 23 -1.97 -6.27 18.66
C PHE A 23 -1.46 -7.00 17.42
N ASN A 24 -1.12 -8.27 17.58
CA ASN A 24 -0.74 -9.17 16.49
C ASN A 24 -1.75 -10.30 16.28
N ASN A 25 -2.85 -10.26 17.00
CA ASN A 25 -3.92 -11.25 16.95
C ASN A 25 -5.27 -10.55 16.89
N LEU A 26 -6.04 -10.86 15.84
CA LEU A 26 -7.35 -10.25 15.58
C LEU A 26 -8.36 -10.52 16.70
N ALA A 27 -8.39 -11.75 17.24
CA ALA A 27 -9.35 -12.10 18.30
C ALA A 27 -9.08 -11.30 19.58
N GLN A 28 -7.83 -11.11 19.95
CA GLN A 28 -7.44 -10.27 21.10
C GLN A 28 -7.79 -8.80 20.87
N ALA A 29 -7.52 -8.27 19.65
CA ALA A 29 -7.88 -6.91 19.29
C ALA A 29 -9.41 -6.68 19.40
N LEU A 30 -10.21 -7.63 18.92
CA LEU A 30 -11.67 -7.54 18.98
C LEU A 30 -12.25 -7.72 20.40
N ALA A 31 -11.47 -8.23 21.35
CA ALA A 31 -11.88 -8.32 22.75
C ALA A 31 -11.77 -6.97 23.49
N SER A 32 -10.95 -6.03 23.02
CA SER A 32 -10.75 -4.69 23.62
C SER A 32 -10.60 -3.61 22.53
N PRO A 33 -11.61 -3.41 21.68
CA PRO A 33 -11.51 -2.61 20.47
C PRO A 33 -11.16 -1.14 20.71
N GLU A 34 -11.53 -0.59 21.87
CA GLU A 34 -11.28 0.81 22.25
C GLU A 34 -9.78 1.11 22.49
N ARG A 35 -8.96 0.07 22.76
CA ARG A 35 -7.54 0.20 23.08
C ARG A 35 -6.64 0.03 21.86
N VAL A 36 -7.18 -0.55 20.77
CA VAL A 36 -6.41 -0.94 19.59
C VAL A 36 -6.08 0.28 18.75
N THR A 37 -4.79 0.57 18.62
CA THR A 37 -4.29 1.64 17.70
C THR A 37 -3.43 1.10 16.57
N SER A 38 -2.88 -0.11 16.73
CA SER A 38 -2.15 -0.82 15.69
C SER A 38 -2.51 -2.30 15.73
N LEU A 39 -2.75 -2.89 14.57
CA LEU A 39 -3.07 -4.30 14.42
C LEU A 39 -2.28 -4.88 13.25
N SER A 40 -1.56 -5.96 13.51
CA SER A 40 -0.88 -6.74 12.48
C SER A 40 -1.46 -8.15 12.47
N ILE A 41 -2.05 -8.55 11.34
CA ILE A 41 -2.63 -9.87 11.13
C ILE A 41 -1.66 -10.64 10.23
N LYS A 42 -0.88 -11.54 10.85
CA LYS A 42 0.13 -12.40 10.19
C LYS A 42 -0.13 -13.88 10.44
N GLU A 43 -1.29 -14.18 10.97
CA GLU A 43 -1.65 -15.57 11.31
C GLU A 43 -1.99 -16.31 10.00
N PHE A 44 -1.26 -17.39 9.78
CA PHE A 44 -1.59 -18.35 8.73
C PHE A 44 -2.82 -19.16 9.16
N ASP A 45 -4.01 -18.65 8.83
CA ASP A 45 -5.23 -19.48 8.83
C ASP A 45 -5.58 -19.80 7.38
N PRO A 46 -5.30 -21.02 6.91
CA PRO A 46 -5.58 -21.41 5.53
C PRO A 46 -7.09 -21.40 5.19
N ASN A 47 -7.95 -21.29 6.21
CA ASN A 47 -9.38 -21.22 6.02
C ASN A 47 -9.95 -19.79 6.07
N MET A 48 -9.12 -18.79 6.39
CA MET A 48 -9.57 -17.40 6.48
C MET A 48 -9.75 -16.80 5.08
N LYS A 49 -10.97 -16.86 4.59
CA LYS A 49 -11.36 -16.23 3.31
C LYS A 49 -11.84 -14.80 3.47
N HIS A 50 -12.38 -14.45 4.62
CA HIS A 50 -13.00 -13.16 4.89
C HIS A 50 -12.58 -12.66 6.27
N LEU A 51 -12.23 -11.38 6.35
CA LEU A 51 -12.09 -10.74 7.65
C LEU A 51 -13.48 -10.45 8.23
N PRO A 52 -13.66 -10.56 9.56
CA PRO A 52 -14.97 -10.34 10.16
C PRO A 52 -15.40 -8.87 10.08
N PRO A 53 -16.69 -8.59 9.82
CA PRO A 53 -17.24 -7.22 9.86
C PRO A 53 -16.96 -6.45 11.17
N LYS A 54 -16.79 -7.19 12.29
CA LYS A 54 -16.37 -6.62 13.58
C LYS A 54 -15.04 -5.84 13.52
N LEU A 55 -14.24 -6.02 12.47
CA LEU A 55 -13.04 -5.19 12.24
C LEU A 55 -13.37 -3.70 12.29
N GLY A 56 -14.55 -3.29 11.78
CA GLY A 56 -15.01 -1.90 11.83
C GLY A 56 -15.21 -1.33 13.24
N ALA A 57 -15.30 -2.17 14.28
CA ALA A 57 -15.40 -1.71 15.67
C ALA A 57 -14.07 -1.13 16.20
N LEU A 58 -12.94 -1.34 15.53
CA LEU A 58 -11.62 -0.85 15.92
C LEU A 58 -11.46 0.64 15.57
N ILE A 59 -12.38 1.49 16.02
CA ILE A 59 -12.50 2.91 15.61
C ILE A 59 -11.30 3.79 15.98
N ASN A 60 -10.41 3.31 16.86
CA ASN A 60 -9.18 4.01 17.25
C ASN A 60 -7.96 3.53 16.45
N LEU A 61 -8.15 2.56 15.54
CA LEU A 61 -7.06 1.98 14.76
C LEU A 61 -6.44 3.03 13.83
N LYS A 62 -5.11 3.15 13.90
CA LYS A 62 -4.29 4.02 13.05
C LYS A 62 -3.49 3.23 12.02
N GLU A 63 -3.08 2.02 12.38
CA GLU A 63 -2.28 1.16 11.51
C GLU A 63 -2.90 -0.23 11.44
N LEU A 64 -3.13 -0.71 10.22
CA LEU A 64 -3.57 -2.07 9.94
C LEU A 64 -2.61 -2.70 8.93
N GLU A 65 -2.03 -3.81 9.32
CA GLU A 65 -1.22 -4.65 8.46
C GLU A 65 -1.85 -6.05 8.35
N ILE A 66 -2.01 -6.52 7.14
CA ILE A 66 -2.53 -7.83 6.79
C ILE A 66 -1.49 -8.48 5.87
N SER A 67 -0.87 -9.56 6.33
CA SER A 67 0.21 -10.21 5.59
C SER A 67 0.00 -11.71 5.53
N CYS A 68 0.35 -12.32 4.39
CA CYS A 68 0.38 -13.77 4.20
C CYS A 68 -0.95 -14.51 4.47
N LEU A 69 -2.09 -13.89 4.16
CA LEU A 69 -3.40 -14.54 4.19
C LEU A 69 -3.74 -15.05 2.77
N GLU A 70 -3.18 -16.18 2.37
CA GLU A 70 -3.21 -16.71 0.99
C GLU A 70 -4.63 -16.87 0.41
N ASN A 71 -5.61 -17.19 1.24
CA ASN A 71 -6.97 -17.45 0.84
C ASN A 71 -7.93 -16.27 1.08
N LEU A 72 -7.40 -15.09 1.45
CA LEU A 72 -8.23 -13.91 1.66
C LEU A 72 -8.85 -13.44 0.33
N GLU A 73 -10.18 -13.44 0.26
CA GLU A 73 -10.93 -13.10 -0.96
C GLU A 73 -11.37 -11.63 -0.98
N ASP A 74 -11.61 -11.04 0.20
CA ASP A 74 -12.08 -9.65 0.32
C ASP A 74 -11.75 -9.00 1.66
N ILE A 75 -11.82 -7.67 1.64
CA ILE A 75 -11.80 -6.81 2.83
C ILE A 75 -13.25 -6.41 3.12
N PRO A 76 -13.72 -6.49 4.38
CA PRO A 76 -15.09 -6.15 4.72
C PRO A 76 -15.40 -4.66 4.47
N VAL A 77 -16.63 -4.35 4.08
CA VAL A 77 -17.07 -2.97 3.83
C VAL A 77 -16.95 -2.08 5.07
N GLU A 78 -16.98 -2.67 6.25
CA GLU A 78 -16.82 -2.00 7.54
C GLU A 78 -15.42 -1.41 7.74
N ILE A 79 -14.44 -1.72 6.88
CA ILE A 79 -13.14 -1.03 6.87
C ILE A 79 -13.31 0.49 6.78
N GLY A 80 -14.33 0.96 6.06
CA GLY A 80 -14.66 2.38 5.95
C GLY A 80 -15.04 3.07 7.24
N GLN A 81 -15.31 2.32 8.33
CA GLN A 81 -15.59 2.87 9.67
C GLN A 81 -14.33 3.31 10.40
N LEU A 82 -13.15 2.85 9.97
CA LEU A 82 -11.86 3.12 10.61
C LEU A 82 -11.35 4.53 10.27
N LYS A 83 -12.08 5.56 10.66
CA LYS A 83 -11.82 6.96 10.27
C LYS A 83 -10.47 7.52 10.77
N LYS A 84 -9.83 6.87 11.74
CA LYS A 84 -8.50 7.26 12.24
C LYS A 84 -7.36 6.52 11.56
N LEU A 85 -7.67 5.64 10.60
CA LEU A 85 -6.65 4.85 9.92
C LEU A 85 -5.75 5.75 9.06
N GLU A 86 -4.45 5.70 9.35
CA GLU A 86 -3.42 6.46 8.64
C GLU A 86 -2.57 5.55 7.73
N LYS A 87 -2.49 4.27 8.07
CA LYS A 87 -1.69 3.30 7.34
C LYS A 87 -2.43 1.99 7.17
N LEU A 88 -2.59 1.55 5.92
CA LEU A 88 -3.13 0.25 5.56
C LEU A 88 -2.13 -0.48 4.67
N ILE A 89 -1.73 -1.65 5.12
CA ILE A 89 -0.86 -2.55 4.37
C ILE A 89 -1.61 -3.87 4.19
N ILE A 90 -1.75 -4.28 2.94
CA ILE A 90 -2.16 -5.63 2.55
C ILE A 90 -1.03 -6.12 1.66
N ASP A 91 -0.14 -6.90 2.25
CA ASP A 91 1.09 -7.32 1.61
C ASP A 91 1.18 -8.83 1.63
N ASN A 92 1.44 -9.36 0.49
CA ASN A 92 1.56 -10.80 0.34
C ASN A 92 3.00 -11.30 0.35
N GLY A 93 3.96 -10.40 0.43
CA GLY A 93 5.36 -10.78 0.20
C GLY A 93 5.56 -11.42 -1.18
N ASN A 94 6.73 -11.96 -1.41
CA ASN A 94 7.05 -12.64 -2.68
C ASN A 94 6.54 -14.10 -2.76
N ALA A 95 5.81 -14.57 -1.73
CA ALA A 95 5.58 -16.02 -1.56
C ALA A 95 4.13 -16.46 -1.81
N CYS A 96 3.17 -15.56 -1.75
CA CYS A 96 1.75 -15.93 -1.79
C CYS A 96 1.02 -15.13 -2.88
N LEU A 97 0.14 -15.76 -3.62
CA LEU A 97 -0.68 -15.09 -4.63
C LEU A 97 -2.04 -14.76 -4.01
N MET A 98 -2.29 -13.50 -3.68
CA MET A 98 -3.60 -13.04 -3.22
C MET A 98 -4.42 -12.49 -4.41
N ASN A 99 -5.71 -12.49 -4.25
CA ASN A 99 -6.62 -11.87 -5.21
C ASN A 99 -7.76 -11.21 -4.43
N VAL A 100 -7.38 -10.18 -3.64
CA VAL A 100 -8.27 -9.55 -2.67
C VAL A 100 -9.14 -8.49 -3.34
N SER A 101 -10.44 -8.56 -3.08
CA SER A 101 -11.38 -7.52 -3.47
C SER A 101 -11.34 -6.37 -2.45
N ILE A 102 -11.02 -5.17 -2.93
CA ILE A 102 -11.01 -3.94 -2.12
C ILE A 102 -12.39 -3.28 -2.22
N PRO A 103 -13.10 -3.07 -1.10
CA PRO A 103 -14.44 -2.50 -1.13
C PRO A 103 -14.43 -1.00 -1.44
N ALA A 104 -15.53 -0.49 -2.00
CA ALA A 104 -15.69 0.94 -2.29
C ALA A 104 -15.58 1.83 -1.03
N SER A 105 -15.86 1.28 0.15
CA SER A 105 -15.71 1.97 1.44
C SER A 105 -14.27 2.32 1.80
N ILE A 106 -13.26 1.81 1.07
CA ILE A 106 -11.86 2.25 1.22
C ILE A 106 -11.74 3.77 1.05
N GLY A 107 -12.51 4.37 0.14
CA GLY A 107 -12.52 5.82 -0.10
C GLY A 107 -13.05 6.64 1.08
N GLU A 108 -13.54 6.00 2.12
CA GLU A 108 -13.99 6.65 3.35
C GLU A 108 -12.88 6.82 4.40
N LEU A 109 -11.70 6.26 4.14
CA LEU A 109 -10.52 6.38 4.99
C LEU A 109 -9.78 7.70 4.71
N THR A 110 -10.45 8.82 4.92
CA THR A 110 -9.95 10.14 4.51
C THR A 110 -8.68 10.58 5.21
N ASN A 111 -8.30 9.94 6.33
CA ASN A 111 -7.03 10.19 7.02
C ASN A 111 -5.87 9.30 6.56
N LEU A 112 -6.13 8.40 5.59
CA LEU A 112 -5.11 7.46 5.12
C LEU A 112 -3.98 8.21 4.40
N LYS A 113 -2.75 7.94 4.84
CA LYS A 113 -1.49 8.50 4.30
C LYS A 113 -0.70 7.46 3.52
N VAL A 114 -0.78 6.20 3.94
CA VAL A 114 -0.05 5.08 3.34
C VAL A 114 -1.02 3.97 2.98
N LEU A 115 -1.05 3.61 1.72
CA LEU A 115 -1.77 2.43 1.23
C LEU A 115 -0.80 1.55 0.45
N ARG A 116 -0.56 0.33 0.95
CA ARG A 116 0.23 -0.68 0.25
C ARG A 116 -0.63 -1.89 -0.04
N LEU A 117 -0.67 -2.26 -1.30
CA LEU A 117 -1.42 -3.40 -1.83
C LEU A 117 -0.49 -4.28 -2.67
N PHE A 118 0.72 -4.55 -2.17
CA PHE A 118 1.72 -5.33 -2.91
C PHE A 118 1.28 -6.78 -3.05
N GLY A 119 1.17 -7.27 -4.31
CA GLY A 119 0.72 -8.63 -4.60
C GLY A 119 -0.71 -8.95 -4.16
N ALA A 120 -1.49 -7.93 -3.78
CA ALA A 120 -2.82 -8.13 -3.19
C ALA A 120 -3.95 -8.22 -4.24
N LEU A 121 -3.79 -7.56 -5.39
CA LEU A 121 -4.83 -7.47 -6.44
C LEU A 121 -4.55 -8.40 -7.62
N GLY A 122 -3.40 -9.04 -7.62
CA GLY A 122 -2.87 -9.80 -8.74
C GLY A 122 -3.69 -11.02 -9.08
N PRO A 123 -3.43 -11.64 -10.24
CA PRO A 123 -4.01 -12.92 -10.57
C PRO A 123 -3.48 -13.97 -9.60
N GLY A 124 -4.30 -14.39 -8.65
CA GLY A 124 -3.98 -15.46 -7.69
C GLY A 124 -3.71 -16.79 -8.40
N GLU A 125 -4.34 -17.01 -9.56
CA GLU A 125 -4.13 -18.18 -10.42
C GLU A 125 -3.87 -17.73 -11.86
N ILE A 126 -3.13 -18.54 -12.62
CA ILE A 126 -2.88 -18.31 -14.04
C ILE A 126 -4.23 -18.19 -14.77
N GLY A 127 -4.51 -17.04 -15.36
CA GLY A 127 -5.75 -16.77 -16.09
C GLY A 127 -6.83 -16.03 -15.31
N SER A 128 -6.63 -15.74 -14.00
CA SER A 128 -7.52 -14.84 -13.29
C SER A 128 -7.20 -13.38 -13.65
N SER A 129 -8.23 -12.52 -13.65
CA SER A 129 -8.04 -11.09 -13.91
C SER A 129 -7.62 -10.36 -12.64
N VAL A 130 -6.79 -9.32 -12.81
CA VAL A 130 -6.47 -8.38 -11.74
C VAL A 130 -7.77 -7.76 -11.19
N LYS A 131 -7.95 -7.77 -9.87
CA LYS A 131 -9.08 -7.08 -9.24
C LYS A 131 -8.93 -5.57 -9.41
N PRO A 132 -9.97 -4.89 -9.93
CA PRO A 132 -9.89 -3.46 -10.09
C PRO A 132 -9.89 -2.74 -8.74
N LEU A 133 -9.10 -1.67 -8.63
CA LEU A 133 -9.27 -0.73 -7.53
C LEU A 133 -10.60 -0.01 -7.66
N PRO A 134 -11.34 0.19 -6.56
CA PRO A 134 -12.58 0.94 -6.61
C PRO A 134 -12.33 2.41 -6.96
N ALA A 135 -13.18 3.02 -7.79
CA ALA A 135 -13.05 4.42 -8.19
C ALA A 135 -13.03 5.40 -6.98
N THR A 136 -13.57 4.96 -5.85
CA THR A 136 -13.57 5.74 -4.60
C THR A 136 -12.18 5.99 -4.01
N ILE A 137 -11.13 5.30 -4.48
CA ILE A 137 -9.74 5.60 -4.10
C ILE A 137 -9.39 7.07 -4.38
N ALA A 138 -10.02 7.68 -5.39
CA ALA A 138 -9.90 9.10 -5.71
C ALA A 138 -10.26 10.04 -4.53
N LYS A 139 -10.96 9.55 -3.50
CA LYS A 139 -11.34 10.33 -2.30
C LYS A 139 -10.22 10.38 -1.24
N LEU A 140 -9.16 9.60 -1.36
CA LEU A 140 -8.05 9.53 -0.42
C LEU A 140 -7.11 10.74 -0.58
N GLN A 141 -7.63 11.94 -0.31
CA GLN A 141 -6.92 13.19 -0.58
C GLN A 141 -5.68 13.41 0.30
N ASN A 142 -5.55 12.70 1.42
CA ASN A 142 -4.39 12.75 2.30
C ASN A 142 -3.34 11.67 2.00
N LEU A 143 -3.56 10.85 0.94
CA LEU A 143 -2.64 9.78 0.61
C LEU A 143 -1.30 10.36 0.10
N GLU A 144 -0.23 9.93 0.76
CA GLU A 144 1.14 10.33 0.47
C GLU A 144 1.95 9.21 -0.20
N GLU A 145 1.66 7.96 0.15
CA GLU A 145 2.32 6.77 -0.41
C GLU A 145 1.28 5.78 -0.93
N LEU A 146 1.47 5.35 -2.17
CA LEU A 146 0.68 4.29 -2.79
C LEU A 146 1.61 3.26 -3.39
N ASP A 147 1.47 2.02 -2.94
CA ASP A 147 2.16 0.86 -3.50
C ASP A 147 1.15 -0.11 -4.13
N LEU A 148 1.31 -0.35 -5.41
CA LEU A 148 0.54 -1.28 -6.22
C LEU A 148 1.47 -2.29 -6.92
N GLY A 149 2.64 -2.55 -6.34
CA GLY A 149 3.60 -3.51 -6.89
C GLY A 149 3.07 -4.94 -6.89
N GLY A 150 3.60 -5.77 -7.79
CA GLY A 150 3.33 -7.21 -7.81
C GLY A 150 1.91 -7.62 -8.21
N ASN A 151 1.15 -6.76 -8.88
CA ASN A 151 -0.28 -6.98 -9.15
C ASN A 151 -0.60 -7.35 -10.60
N GLY A 152 0.39 -7.49 -11.48
CA GLY A 152 0.15 -7.81 -12.89
C GLY A 152 -0.62 -6.71 -13.66
N LEU A 153 -0.57 -5.46 -13.19
CA LEU A 153 -1.25 -4.34 -13.82
C LEU A 153 -0.69 -4.08 -15.22
N GLN A 154 -1.56 -3.99 -16.22
CA GLN A 154 -1.21 -3.57 -17.58
C GLN A 154 -1.38 -2.07 -17.78
N THR A 155 -2.21 -1.44 -16.95
CA THR A 155 -2.47 0.01 -16.98
C THR A 155 -2.59 0.55 -15.57
N ILE A 156 -2.29 1.84 -15.39
CA ILE A 156 -2.45 2.54 -14.12
C ILE A 156 -3.88 3.09 -14.05
N PRO A 157 -4.64 2.81 -12.97
CA PRO A 157 -5.99 3.32 -12.80
C PRO A 157 -6.04 4.86 -12.87
N PRO A 158 -6.93 5.46 -13.69
CA PRO A 158 -6.99 6.92 -13.87
C PRO A 158 -7.40 7.68 -12.61
N GLU A 159 -8.05 7.02 -11.66
CA GLU A 159 -8.46 7.56 -10.36
C GLU A 159 -7.26 8.07 -9.55
N ILE A 160 -6.07 7.50 -9.77
CA ILE A 160 -4.82 7.93 -9.12
C ILE A 160 -4.50 9.39 -9.44
N SER A 161 -4.94 9.91 -10.59
CA SER A 161 -4.77 11.32 -10.96
C SER A 161 -5.35 12.31 -9.94
N ASN A 162 -6.27 11.87 -9.10
CA ASN A 162 -6.91 12.68 -8.06
C ASN A 162 -6.13 12.73 -6.74
N LEU A 163 -5.12 11.89 -6.55
CA LEU A 163 -4.33 11.80 -5.32
C LEU A 163 -3.27 12.92 -5.26
N LYS A 164 -3.72 14.16 -5.09
CA LYS A 164 -2.86 15.36 -5.26
C LYS A 164 -1.75 15.50 -4.22
N ASN A 165 -1.86 14.81 -3.07
CA ASN A 165 -0.82 14.81 -2.04
C ASN A 165 0.18 13.65 -2.18
N LEU A 166 0.04 12.82 -3.22
CA LEU A 166 0.91 11.66 -3.41
C LEU A 166 2.36 12.10 -3.64
N LYS A 167 3.26 11.56 -2.82
CA LYS A 167 4.71 11.80 -2.82
C LYS A 167 5.47 10.62 -3.39
N LYS A 168 4.97 9.41 -3.17
CA LYS A 168 5.58 8.15 -3.57
C LYS A 168 4.57 7.25 -4.25
N LEU A 169 4.91 6.76 -5.46
CA LEU A 169 4.13 5.81 -6.22
C LEU A 169 5.01 4.62 -6.61
N GLU A 170 4.68 3.45 -6.09
CA GLU A 170 5.36 2.18 -6.39
C GLU A 170 4.46 1.31 -7.27
N LEU A 171 5.01 0.88 -8.40
CA LEU A 171 4.34 0.09 -9.44
C LEU A 171 5.25 -1.06 -9.90
N ASP A 172 6.23 -1.45 -9.07
CA ASP A 172 7.20 -2.49 -9.39
C ASP A 172 6.52 -3.84 -9.67
N TYR A 173 7.16 -4.69 -10.46
CA TYR A 173 6.68 -6.06 -10.74
C TYR A 173 5.25 -6.11 -11.30
N ASN A 174 4.97 -5.26 -12.30
CA ASN A 174 3.72 -5.26 -13.04
C ASN A 174 3.97 -5.53 -14.55
N ASP A 175 2.94 -5.45 -15.37
CA ASP A 175 3.02 -5.64 -16.83
C ASP A 175 2.76 -4.32 -17.58
N LEU A 176 3.25 -3.20 -17.02
CA LEU A 176 3.06 -1.87 -17.60
C LEU A 176 3.93 -1.69 -18.85
N HIS A 177 3.31 -1.24 -19.94
CA HIS A 177 4.01 -0.85 -21.17
C HIS A 177 4.19 0.66 -21.27
N ASN A 178 3.32 1.42 -20.60
CA ASN A 178 3.27 2.88 -20.69
C ASN A 178 2.96 3.48 -19.31
N ILE A 179 3.47 4.69 -19.09
CA ILE A 179 3.07 5.56 -17.98
C ILE A 179 2.13 6.63 -18.53
N PRO A 180 0.88 6.72 -18.02
CA PRO A 180 -0.07 7.72 -18.48
C PRO A 180 0.38 9.15 -18.19
N SER A 181 0.00 10.10 -19.06
CA SER A 181 0.40 11.51 -18.93
C SER A 181 -0.14 12.18 -17.67
N PHE A 182 -1.23 11.70 -17.09
CA PHE A 182 -1.80 12.26 -15.87
C PHE A 182 -0.88 12.11 -14.63
N ILE A 183 0.12 11.21 -14.68
CA ILE A 183 1.10 11.10 -13.59
C ILE A 183 1.88 12.42 -13.43
N GLY A 184 2.12 13.15 -14.52
CA GLY A 184 2.73 14.49 -14.47
C GLY A 184 1.87 15.58 -13.81
N GLU A 185 0.61 15.30 -13.50
CA GLU A 185 -0.28 16.20 -12.75
C GLU A 185 -0.23 16.00 -11.22
N LEU A 186 0.50 14.99 -10.76
CA LEU A 186 0.75 14.72 -9.34
C LEU A 186 1.91 15.59 -8.83
N LYS A 187 1.67 16.88 -8.65
CA LYS A 187 2.69 17.90 -8.39
C LYS A 187 3.57 17.65 -7.17
N ASN A 188 3.07 16.87 -6.22
CA ASN A 188 3.80 16.50 -5.01
C ASN A 188 4.62 15.21 -5.16
N LEU A 189 4.52 14.52 -6.31
CA LEU A 189 5.25 13.28 -6.53
C LEU A 189 6.76 13.54 -6.57
N ARG A 190 7.50 12.74 -5.80
CA ARG A 190 8.96 12.80 -5.66
C ARG A 190 9.63 11.48 -6.01
N GLU A 191 8.89 10.38 -5.86
CA GLU A 191 9.41 9.04 -6.13
C GLU A 191 8.40 8.27 -6.98
N LEU A 192 8.87 7.75 -8.12
CA LEU A 192 8.16 6.87 -9.01
C LEU A 192 8.99 5.61 -9.21
N SER A 193 8.55 4.48 -8.70
CA SER A 193 9.18 3.19 -8.94
C SER A 193 8.34 2.37 -9.91
N ILE A 194 8.98 1.92 -11.00
CA ILE A 194 8.39 1.12 -12.07
C ILE A 194 9.32 -0.02 -12.47
N ARG A 195 10.08 -0.56 -11.52
CA ARG A 195 11.02 -1.66 -11.73
C ARG A 195 10.30 -2.90 -12.23
N SER A 196 10.99 -3.73 -13.01
CA SER A 196 10.44 -5.00 -13.49
C SER A 196 9.07 -4.84 -14.15
N ASN A 197 9.05 -3.97 -15.18
CA ASN A 197 7.92 -3.70 -16.05
C ASN A 197 8.39 -3.78 -17.52
N ARG A 198 7.61 -3.25 -18.46
CA ARG A 198 7.94 -3.17 -19.89
C ARG A 198 7.96 -1.74 -20.42
N VAL A 199 8.23 -0.78 -19.55
CA VAL A 199 8.21 0.66 -19.88
C VAL A 199 9.56 1.07 -20.47
N ILE A 200 9.57 1.50 -21.73
CA ILE A 200 10.76 1.99 -22.42
C ILE A 200 10.71 3.49 -22.74
N LYS A 201 9.55 4.12 -22.53
CA LYS A 201 9.35 5.56 -22.76
C LYS A 201 8.52 6.15 -21.63
N LEU A 202 8.81 7.40 -21.31
CA LEU A 202 8.06 8.16 -20.30
C LEU A 202 7.31 9.31 -20.95
N PRO A 203 6.13 9.68 -20.44
CA PRO A 203 5.35 10.79 -20.97
C PRO A 203 6.04 12.12 -20.66
N GLN A 204 6.06 13.05 -21.63
CA GLN A 204 6.69 14.37 -21.47
C GLN A 204 6.14 15.16 -20.29
N SER A 205 4.91 14.86 -19.85
CA SER A 205 4.31 15.51 -18.67
C SER A 205 5.09 15.35 -17.38
N LEU A 206 5.93 14.30 -17.25
CA LEU A 206 6.79 14.11 -16.08
C LEU A 206 7.86 15.21 -15.94
N SER A 207 8.20 15.93 -17.03
CA SER A 207 9.12 17.07 -16.97
C SER A 207 8.60 18.22 -16.10
N LYS A 208 7.29 18.25 -15.79
CA LYS A 208 6.68 19.21 -14.88
C LYS A 208 7.04 18.95 -13.41
N LEU A 209 7.57 17.77 -13.09
CA LEU A 209 7.89 17.32 -11.74
C LEU A 209 9.38 17.54 -11.48
N SER A 210 9.72 18.58 -10.73
CA SER A 210 11.11 18.88 -10.40
C SER A 210 11.63 17.92 -9.31
N GLY A 211 12.85 17.40 -9.51
CA GLY A 211 13.51 16.52 -8.54
C GLY A 211 12.84 15.15 -8.40
N LEU A 212 12.10 14.70 -9.42
CA LEU A 212 11.51 13.37 -9.44
C LEU A 212 12.60 12.30 -9.50
N ARG A 213 12.56 11.34 -8.60
CA ARG A 213 13.36 10.12 -8.64
C ARG A 213 12.57 9.04 -9.36
N ILE A 214 13.16 8.42 -10.37
CA ILE A 214 12.54 7.35 -11.16
C ILE A 214 13.41 6.12 -11.09
N SER A 215 12.88 5.04 -10.50
CA SER A 215 13.52 3.72 -10.49
C SER A 215 12.85 2.87 -11.55
N MET A 216 13.63 2.42 -12.54
CA MET A 216 13.11 1.64 -13.68
C MET A 216 14.08 0.56 -14.18
N CYS A 217 14.84 -0.04 -13.27
CA CYS A 217 15.61 -1.24 -13.60
C CYS A 217 14.69 -2.39 -14.09
N ASN A 218 15.25 -3.33 -14.83
CA ASN A 218 14.49 -4.47 -15.38
C ASN A 218 13.31 -4.08 -16.29
N ASN A 219 13.46 -3.00 -17.10
CA ASN A 219 12.47 -2.56 -18.10
C ASN A 219 12.93 -2.78 -19.54
N TYR A 220 13.91 -3.67 -19.76
CA TYR A 220 14.48 -3.96 -21.09
C TYR A 220 15.08 -2.73 -21.80
N LEU A 221 15.52 -1.72 -21.05
CA LEU A 221 16.13 -0.51 -21.59
C LEU A 221 17.54 -0.78 -22.10
N LYS A 222 17.77 -0.44 -23.36
CA LYS A 222 19.13 -0.41 -23.92
C LYS A 222 19.84 0.86 -23.45
N LEU A 223 21.17 0.87 -23.46
CA LEU A 223 21.96 2.04 -23.07
C LEU A 223 21.54 3.33 -23.79
N LYS A 224 21.23 3.23 -25.08
CA LYS A 224 20.73 4.37 -25.86
C LYS A 224 19.42 4.96 -25.33
N ASP A 225 18.53 4.10 -24.80
CA ASP A 225 17.23 4.51 -24.27
C ASP A 225 17.43 5.22 -22.90
N GLN A 226 18.35 4.73 -22.09
CA GLN A 226 18.73 5.36 -20.82
C GLN A 226 19.34 6.75 -21.03
N VAL A 227 20.23 6.89 -22.03
CA VAL A 227 20.83 8.19 -22.41
C VAL A 227 19.75 9.17 -22.87
N GLU A 228 18.83 8.72 -23.70
CA GLU A 228 17.73 9.55 -24.20
C GLU A 228 16.79 9.98 -23.09
N LEU A 229 16.44 9.09 -22.14
CA LEU A 229 15.62 9.45 -20.97
C LEU A 229 16.29 10.52 -20.11
N ARG A 230 17.60 10.41 -19.83
CA ARG A 230 18.35 11.45 -19.09
C ARG A 230 18.34 12.77 -19.82
N ARG A 231 18.41 12.75 -21.16
CA ARG A 231 18.35 13.95 -21.99
C ARG A 231 16.97 14.60 -21.98
N GLN A 232 15.89 13.79 -22.01
CA GLN A 232 14.51 14.30 -22.01
C GLN A 232 14.07 14.85 -20.65
N PHE A 233 14.60 14.30 -19.56
CA PHE A 233 14.22 14.65 -18.19
C PHE A 233 15.44 15.07 -17.35
N PRO A 234 16.09 16.20 -17.65
CA PRO A 234 17.36 16.60 -17.01
C PRO A 234 17.21 16.94 -15.51
N SER A 235 15.99 17.22 -15.05
CA SER A 235 15.70 17.48 -13.64
C SER A 235 15.34 16.22 -12.84
N ALA A 236 15.19 15.07 -13.50
CA ALA A 236 14.91 13.80 -12.84
C ALA A 236 16.21 13.03 -12.55
N THR A 237 16.20 12.23 -11.48
CA THR A 237 17.23 11.24 -11.24
C THR A 237 16.72 9.86 -11.61
N PHE A 238 17.58 9.06 -12.26
CA PHE A 238 17.22 7.71 -12.72
C PHE A 238 18.07 6.67 -12.04
N ASP A 239 17.41 5.60 -11.61
CA ASP A 239 18.01 4.36 -11.20
C ASP A 239 17.68 3.28 -12.26
N PHE A 240 18.70 2.87 -13.02
CA PHE A 240 18.62 1.86 -14.06
C PHE A 240 19.39 0.58 -13.71
N VAL A 241 20.06 0.53 -12.56
CA VAL A 241 20.94 -0.58 -12.19
C VAL A 241 20.09 -1.82 -11.94
N ASN A 242 20.43 -2.90 -12.65
CA ASN A 242 19.85 -4.20 -12.37
C ASN A 242 20.61 -4.82 -11.18
N GLU A 243 19.91 -5.35 -10.22
CA GLU A 243 20.50 -5.99 -9.03
C GLU A 243 21.37 -7.23 -9.39
N TYR A 244 21.36 -7.65 -10.67
CA TYR A 244 22.09 -8.82 -11.18
C TYR A 244 23.27 -8.47 -12.10
N ASP A 245 23.57 -7.17 -12.30
CA ASP A 245 24.64 -6.75 -13.24
C ASP A 245 26.04 -6.69 -12.59
N ASP A 246 26.20 -7.06 -11.32
CA ASP A 246 27.51 -7.08 -10.65
C ASP A 246 28.49 -8.15 -11.21
N ASP A 247 27.98 -9.12 -11.98
CA ASP A 247 28.82 -10.17 -12.59
C ASP A 247 29.39 -9.80 -13.98
N ALA A 248 28.87 -8.73 -14.62
CA ALA A 248 29.30 -8.35 -15.98
C ALA A 248 30.53 -7.41 -16.02
N ALA A 249 30.98 -6.91 -14.87
CA ALA A 249 32.12 -5.97 -14.79
C ALA A 249 33.51 -6.67 -14.87
N ASN A 250 33.59 -8.00 -14.94
CA ASN A 250 34.84 -8.74 -14.88
C ASN A 250 35.28 -9.39 -16.20
N GLU A 251 34.59 -9.19 -17.31
CA GLU A 251 34.96 -9.87 -18.59
C GLU A 251 35.54 -8.96 -19.68
N GLU A 252 36.21 -7.86 -19.38
CA GLU A 252 37.05 -7.18 -20.35
C GLU A 252 38.43 -6.83 -19.78
N SER A 253 39.31 -7.82 -19.67
CA SER A 253 40.76 -7.60 -19.74
C SER A 253 41.20 -7.92 -21.12
N PRO A 254 41.64 -6.97 -21.95
CA PRO A 254 42.20 -7.27 -23.27
C PRO A 254 43.57 -7.93 -23.13
N LYS A 255 43.75 -9.00 -23.89
CA LYS A 255 45.09 -9.56 -24.21
C LYS A 255 45.78 -8.69 -25.23
#